data_33497607ae01deb058cab48b8bdeaa6f
#
_entry.id   33497607ae01deb058cab48b8bdeaa6f
#
_cell.length_a   1.000
_cell.length_b   1.000
_cell.length_c   1.000
_cell.angle_alpha   90.00
_cell.angle_beta   90.00
_cell.angle_gamma   90.00
#
_symmetry.space_group_name_H-M   'P 1'
#
loop_
_entity.id
_entity.type
_entity.pdbx_description
1 polymer ?
#
loop_
_entity_poly.entity_id
_entity_poly.type
_entity_poly.pdbx_seq_one_letter_code
_entity_poly.pdbx_strand_id
1 'polypeptide(L)'
;MMQTIRSRFLTVICGVSLTLTLVFGSLCVFLVDRSETEIAAKTLTGRAIHASTTLNPIFMQSEDIVHYIGHTIEHEVKNPQDLRNKANRDRLEAMISRSFYNAATGIDGIQGYYLHYNENLADGPDGFWYTRQDARHDFV
;
A
#
# COMPACT_ATOMS: atom_id res chain seq x y z
N MET A 1 -72.33 -19.30 17.80
CA MET A 1 -71.37 -19.72 16.77
C MET A 1 -70.52 -20.84 17.28
N MET A 2 -70.80 -22.08 16.92
CA MET A 2 -69.98 -23.25 17.28
C MET A 2 -68.77 -23.29 16.34
N GLN A 3 -67.62 -22.80 16.80
CA GLN A 3 -66.34 -23.09 16.09
C GLN A 3 -66.14 -24.62 16.19
N THR A 4 -66.15 -25.31 15.05
CA THR A 4 -65.92 -26.71 14.93
C THR A 4 -64.49 -27.03 15.45
N ILE A 5 -64.37 -28.18 16.16
CA ILE A 5 -63.08 -28.66 16.71
C ILE A 5 -61.97 -28.62 15.69
N ARG A 6 -62.28 -28.83 14.42
CA ARG A 6 -61.39 -28.71 13.27
C ARG A 6 -60.81 -27.31 13.12
N SER A 7 -61.58 -26.22 13.24
CA SER A 7 -61.13 -24.85 13.11
C SER A 7 -60.14 -24.45 14.21
N ARG A 8 -60.40 -24.87 15.46
CA ARG A 8 -59.48 -24.61 16.58
C ARG A 8 -58.17 -25.36 16.43
N PHE A 9 -58.21 -26.60 15.96
CA PHE A 9 -57.01 -27.40 15.71
C PHE A 9 -56.16 -26.81 14.60
N LEU A 10 -56.75 -26.34 13.52
CA LEU A 10 -56.10 -25.72 12.40
C LEU A 10 -55.44 -24.37 12.81
N THR A 11 -56.13 -23.57 13.63
CA THR A 11 -55.57 -22.29 14.14
C THR A 11 -54.34 -22.53 15.04
N VAL A 12 -54.36 -23.54 15.88
CA VAL A 12 -53.23 -23.88 16.75
C VAL A 12 -52.04 -24.35 15.92
N ILE A 13 -52.24 -25.23 14.94
CA ILE A 13 -51.18 -25.73 14.07
C ILE A 13 -50.55 -24.57 13.26
N CYS A 14 -51.40 -23.73 12.65
CA CYS A 14 -50.88 -22.56 11.91
C CYS A 14 -50.16 -21.60 12.82
N GLY A 15 -50.63 -21.34 14.03
CA GLY A 15 -49.96 -20.48 15.01
C GLY A 15 -48.59 -21.01 15.44
N VAL A 16 -48.50 -22.29 15.76
CA VAL A 16 -47.22 -22.94 16.13
C VAL A 16 -46.26 -22.98 14.96
N SER A 17 -46.73 -23.28 13.75
CA SER A 17 -45.89 -23.29 12.55
C SER A 17 -45.32 -21.91 12.24
N LEU A 18 -46.15 -20.87 12.35
CA LEU A 18 -45.72 -19.49 12.10
C LEU A 18 -44.70 -19.02 13.13
N THR A 19 -44.90 -19.29 14.41
CA THR A 19 -43.94 -18.95 15.46
C THR A 19 -42.62 -19.69 15.28
N LEU A 20 -42.65 -20.96 14.94
CA LEU A 20 -41.45 -21.73 14.66
C LEU A 20 -40.65 -21.16 13.46
N THR A 21 -41.34 -20.81 12.38
CA THR A 21 -40.72 -20.23 11.21
C THR A 21 -40.07 -18.87 11.52
N LEU A 22 -40.73 -18.02 12.32
CA LEU A 22 -40.18 -16.74 12.74
C LEU A 22 -38.93 -16.89 13.62
N VAL A 23 -38.97 -17.83 14.57
CA VAL A 23 -37.83 -18.10 15.48
C VAL A 23 -36.64 -18.65 14.69
N PHE A 24 -36.82 -19.64 13.82
CA PHE A 24 -35.76 -20.19 13.01
C PHE A 24 -35.23 -19.16 12.00
N GLY A 25 -36.13 -18.39 11.36
CA GLY A 25 -35.73 -17.36 10.42
C GLY A 25 -34.84 -16.28 11.07
N SER A 26 -35.25 -15.79 12.25
CA SER A 26 -34.44 -14.79 12.99
C SER A 26 -33.11 -15.35 13.46
N LEU A 27 -33.08 -16.61 13.90
CA LEU A 27 -31.83 -17.28 14.31
C LEU A 27 -30.87 -17.43 13.12
N CYS A 28 -31.38 -17.86 11.96
CA CYS A 28 -30.56 -17.96 10.74
C CYS A 28 -29.97 -16.62 10.31
N VAL A 29 -30.77 -15.54 10.29
CA VAL A 29 -30.28 -14.19 9.96
C VAL A 29 -29.19 -13.77 10.94
N PHE A 30 -29.39 -13.95 12.23
CA PHE A 30 -28.41 -13.60 13.24
C PHE A 30 -27.09 -14.37 13.10
N LEU A 31 -27.15 -15.67 12.81
CA LEU A 31 -25.97 -16.51 12.61
C LEU A 31 -25.20 -16.13 11.32
N VAL A 32 -25.92 -15.84 10.24
CA VAL A 32 -25.33 -15.43 8.97
C VAL A 32 -24.63 -14.08 9.13
N ASP A 33 -25.30 -13.08 9.70
CA ASP A 33 -24.73 -11.74 9.92
C ASP A 33 -23.44 -11.79 10.75
N ARG A 34 -23.45 -12.58 11.82
CA ARG A 34 -22.26 -12.78 12.65
C ARG A 34 -21.12 -13.47 11.90
N SER A 35 -21.44 -14.47 11.08
CA SER A 35 -20.46 -15.20 10.28
C SER A 35 -19.83 -14.32 9.19
N GLU A 36 -20.64 -13.52 8.51
CA GLU A 36 -20.16 -12.61 7.46
C GLU A 36 -19.23 -11.53 8.01
N THR A 37 -19.56 -10.93 9.16
CA THR A 37 -18.70 -9.93 9.81
C THR A 37 -17.37 -10.51 10.25
N GLU A 38 -17.35 -11.73 10.78
CA GLU A 38 -16.10 -12.40 11.19
C GLU A 38 -15.22 -12.75 9.99
N ILE A 39 -15.81 -13.26 8.90
CA ILE A 39 -15.10 -13.59 7.66
C ILE A 39 -14.56 -12.32 7.01
N ALA A 40 -15.34 -11.24 6.96
CA ALA A 40 -14.90 -9.96 6.41
C ALA A 40 -13.72 -9.39 7.21
N ALA A 41 -13.79 -9.40 8.54
CA ALA A 41 -12.71 -8.94 9.40
C ALA A 41 -11.42 -9.76 9.20
N LYS A 42 -11.50 -11.08 9.16
CA LYS A 42 -10.35 -11.96 8.89
C LYS A 42 -9.75 -11.72 7.51
N THR A 43 -10.60 -11.55 6.50
CA THR A 43 -10.15 -11.29 5.12
C THR A 43 -9.45 -9.94 5.00
N LEU A 44 -10.00 -8.88 5.62
CA LEU A 44 -9.38 -7.55 5.63
C LEU A 44 -8.05 -7.56 6.38
N THR A 45 -7.99 -8.19 7.54
CA THR A 45 -6.74 -8.33 8.31
C THR A 45 -5.69 -9.12 7.52
N GLY A 46 -6.08 -10.23 6.89
CA GLY A 46 -5.17 -11.02 6.05
C GLY A 46 -4.62 -10.22 4.86
N ARG A 47 -5.47 -9.43 4.18
CA ARG A 47 -5.03 -8.55 3.08
C ARG A 47 -4.13 -7.43 3.57
N ALA A 48 -4.42 -6.83 4.72
CA ALA A 48 -3.58 -5.79 5.31
C ALA A 48 -2.20 -6.32 5.69
N ILE A 49 -2.12 -7.49 6.32
CA ILE A 49 -0.85 -8.15 6.65
C ILE A 49 -0.08 -8.47 5.36
N HIS A 50 -0.74 -9.05 4.36
CA HIS A 50 -0.09 -9.36 3.08
C HIS A 50 0.44 -8.11 2.37
N ALA A 51 -0.34 -7.04 2.31
CA ALA A 51 0.12 -5.76 1.78
C ALA A 51 1.31 -5.20 2.57
N SER A 52 1.26 -5.24 3.89
CA SER A 52 2.37 -4.81 4.75
C SER A 52 3.64 -5.62 4.52
N THR A 53 3.56 -6.96 4.47
CA THR A 53 4.71 -7.83 4.23
C THR A 53 5.30 -7.67 2.82
N THR A 54 4.50 -7.26 1.84
CA THR A 54 4.97 -7.01 0.47
C THR A 54 5.60 -5.63 0.32
N LEU A 55 5.00 -4.60 0.94
CA LEU A 55 5.45 -3.23 0.79
C LEU A 55 6.62 -2.86 1.71
N ASN A 56 6.64 -3.40 2.94
CA ASN A 56 7.67 -3.04 3.93
C ASN A 56 9.11 -3.30 3.44
N PRO A 57 9.44 -4.44 2.78
CA PRO A 57 10.76 -4.65 2.20
C PRO A 57 11.14 -3.61 1.16
N ILE A 58 10.18 -3.17 0.32
CA ILE A 58 10.42 -2.14 -0.70
C ILE A 58 10.79 -0.81 -0.05
N PHE A 59 10.07 -0.41 1.00
CA PHE A 59 10.38 0.82 1.75
C PHE A 59 11.73 0.74 2.44
N MET A 60 12.04 -0.36 3.12
CA MET A 60 13.33 -0.55 3.78
C MET A 60 14.50 -0.51 2.78
N GLN A 61 14.38 -1.22 1.66
CA GLN A 61 15.41 -1.19 0.61
C GLN A 61 15.58 0.20 0.00
N SER A 62 14.47 0.93 -0.19
CA SER A 62 14.53 2.31 -0.69
C SER A 62 15.21 3.25 0.29
N GLU A 63 14.93 3.10 1.59
CA GLU A 63 15.58 3.86 2.66
C GLU A 63 17.08 3.57 2.71
N ASP A 64 17.48 2.31 2.66
CA ASP A 64 18.89 1.89 2.64
C ASP A 64 19.66 2.50 1.45
N ILE A 65 19.02 2.54 0.26
CA ILE A 65 19.62 3.18 -0.93
C ILE A 65 19.81 4.67 -0.72
N VAL A 66 18.80 5.37 -0.21
CA VAL A 66 18.88 6.80 0.06
C VAL A 66 19.98 7.10 1.08
N HIS A 67 20.07 6.31 2.15
CA HIS A 67 21.15 6.43 3.14
C HIS A 67 22.52 6.17 2.54
N TYR A 68 22.68 5.11 1.76
CA TYR A 68 23.94 4.82 1.08
C TYR A 68 24.39 5.96 0.16
N ILE A 69 23.46 6.51 -0.62
CA ILE A 69 23.74 7.62 -1.52
C ILE A 69 24.04 8.90 -0.74
N GLY A 70 23.31 9.16 0.34
CA GLY A 70 23.58 10.27 1.26
C GLY A 70 25.01 10.23 1.80
N HIS A 71 25.43 9.07 2.32
CA HIS A 71 26.83 8.88 2.77
C HIS A 71 27.86 9.05 1.64
N THR A 72 27.53 8.60 0.44
CA THR A 72 28.42 8.78 -0.72
C THR A 72 28.58 10.26 -1.04
N ILE A 73 27.48 11.02 -1.03
CA ILE A 73 27.51 12.47 -1.25
C ILE A 73 28.36 13.16 -0.15
N GLU A 74 28.13 12.83 1.12
CA GLU A 74 28.88 13.40 2.24
C GLU A 74 30.39 13.10 2.15
N HIS A 75 30.75 11.93 1.65
CA HIS A 75 32.14 11.57 1.47
C HIS A 75 32.81 12.32 0.31
N GLU A 76 32.11 12.49 -0.80
CA GLU A 76 32.63 13.14 -2.01
C GLU A 76 32.60 14.67 -1.89
N VAL A 77 31.60 15.23 -1.23
CA VAL A 77 31.41 16.68 -1.11
C VAL A 77 31.87 17.14 0.27
N LYS A 78 33.16 17.44 0.37
CA LYS A 78 33.76 17.97 1.62
C LYS A 78 33.34 19.39 1.94
N ASN A 79 33.10 20.20 0.92
CA ASN A 79 32.65 21.57 1.08
C ASN A 79 31.43 21.82 0.17
N PRO A 80 30.22 22.06 0.76
CA PRO A 80 29.02 22.31 -0.04
C PRO A 80 29.14 23.50 -1.01
N GLN A 81 30.02 24.45 -0.73
CA GLN A 81 30.25 25.62 -1.62
C GLN A 81 30.85 25.21 -2.97
N ASP A 82 31.53 24.07 -3.03
CA ASP A 82 32.13 23.57 -4.28
C ASP A 82 31.02 23.17 -5.28
N LEU A 83 29.80 22.87 -4.80
CA LEU A 83 28.64 22.59 -5.65
C LEU A 83 28.04 23.82 -6.32
N ARG A 84 28.48 25.03 -5.99
CA ARG A 84 28.15 26.23 -6.79
C ARG A 84 28.77 26.18 -8.19
N ASN A 85 29.87 25.47 -8.35
CA ASN A 85 30.46 25.22 -9.65
C ASN A 85 29.66 24.13 -10.40
N LYS A 86 29.14 24.49 -11.58
CA LYS A 86 28.36 23.58 -12.43
C LYS A 86 29.14 22.30 -12.78
N ALA A 87 30.42 22.40 -13.10
CA ALA A 87 31.23 21.22 -13.46
C ALA A 87 31.34 20.20 -12.30
N ASN A 88 31.37 20.67 -11.05
CA ASN A 88 31.38 19.80 -9.88
C ASN A 88 30.00 19.13 -9.67
N ARG A 89 28.90 19.86 -9.92
CA ARG A 89 27.55 19.28 -9.90
C ARG A 89 27.40 18.23 -10.97
N ASP A 90 27.72 18.53 -12.22
CA ASP A 90 27.64 17.61 -13.36
C ASP A 90 28.39 16.27 -13.07
N ARG A 91 29.58 16.39 -12.46
CA ARG A 91 30.38 15.22 -12.05
C ARG A 91 29.67 14.40 -10.94
N LEU A 92 29.18 15.08 -9.93
CA LEU A 92 28.45 14.43 -8.83
C LEU A 92 27.19 13.75 -9.35
N GLU A 93 26.44 14.41 -10.21
CA GLU A 93 25.22 13.87 -10.83
C GLU A 93 25.52 12.63 -11.66
N ALA A 94 26.54 12.63 -12.48
CA ALA A 94 26.92 11.48 -13.29
C ALA A 94 27.25 10.24 -12.41
N MET A 95 27.91 10.46 -11.27
CA MET A 95 28.24 9.40 -10.32
C MET A 95 27.00 8.88 -9.60
N ILE A 96 26.18 9.79 -9.05
CA ILE A 96 25.01 9.44 -8.26
C ILE A 96 23.90 8.84 -9.12
N SER A 97 23.65 9.42 -10.31
CA SER A 97 22.66 8.91 -11.26
C SER A 97 22.91 7.43 -11.60
N ARG A 98 24.17 7.05 -11.81
CA ARG A 98 24.55 5.68 -12.07
C ARG A 98 24.29 4.76 -10.86
N SER A 99 24.57 5.24 -9.66
CA SER A 99 24.32 4.49 -8.42
C SER A 99 22.82 4.31 -8.17
N PHE A 100 22.02 5.36 -8.36
CA PHE A 100 20.56 5.29 -8.29
C PHE A 100 19.96 4.34 -9.34
N TYR A 101 20.41 4.42 -10.58
CA TYR A 101 19.96 3.55 -11.65
C TYR A 101 20.16 2.07 -11.28
N ASN A 102 21.37 1.72 -10.87
CA ASN A 102 21.70 0.34 -10.50
C ASN A 102 20.90 -0.16 -9.30
N ALA A 103 20.67 0.69 -8.32
CA ALA A 103 19.89 0.36 -7.13
C ALA A 103 18.39 0.28 -7.44
N ALA A 104 17.85 1.25 -8.15
CA ALA A 104 16.43 1.32 -8.46
C ALA A 104 15.95 0.21 -9.42
N THR A 105 16.80 -0.24 -10.35
CA THR A 105 16.48 -1.36 -11.25
C THR A 105 16.34 -2.68 -10.51
N GLY A 106 16.99 -2.84 -9.35
CA GLY A 106 16.89 -4.03 -8.52
C GLY A 106 15.64 -4.11 -7.63
N ILE A 107 14.80 -3.07 -7.59
CA ILE A 107 13.62 -2.99 -6.73
C ILE A 107 12.36 -2.78 -7.57
N ASP A 108 11.49 -3.79 -7.60
CA ASP A 108 10.29 -3.80 -8.46
C ASP A 108 9.28 -2.67 -8.17
N GLY A 109 9.26 -2.14 -6.97
CA GLY A 109 8.30 -1.09 -6.55
C GLY A 109 8.70 0.34 -6.92
N ILE A 110 9.96 0.59 -7.29
CA ILE A 110 10.43 1.94 -7.60
C ILE A 110 10.03 2.32 -9.03
N GLN A 111 9.25 3.38 -9.17
CA GLN A 111 8.81 3.94 -10.45
C GLN A 111 9.58 5.20 -10.86
N GLY A 112 10.30 5.83 -9.95
CA GLY A 112 11.08 7.01 -10.24
C GLY A 112 12.05 7.35 -9.13
N TYR A 113 13.09 8.08 -9.47
CA TYR A 113 14.03 8.66 -8.54
C TYR A 113 14.52 9.99 -9.06
N TYR A 114 14.88 10.89 -8.16
CA TYR A 114 15.34 12.22 -8.52
C TYR A 114 16.38 12.75 -7.52
N LEU A 115 17.21 13.66 -7.98
CA LEU A 115 18.06 14.51 -7.17
C LEU A 115 17.72 15.97 -7.48
N HIS A 116 17.60 16.78 -6.45
CA HIS A 116 17.41 18.22 -6.60
C HIS A 116 18.35 18.98 -5.68
N TYR A 117 19.05 19.98 -6.23
CA TYR A 117 19.90 20.85 -5.45
C TYR A 117 19.09 21.95 -4.77
N ASN A 118 19.55 22.33 -3.59
CA ASN A 118 18.99 23.50 -2.92
C ASN A 118 19.31 24.77 -3.74
N GLU A 119 18.34 25.68 -3.84
CA GLU A 119 18.45 26.95 -4.56
C GLU A 119 19.65 27.81 -4.14
N ASN A 120 20.18 27.63 -2.93
CA ASN A 120 21.39 28.30 -2.46
C ASN A 120 22.71 27.76 -3.10
N LEU A 121 22.62 26.58 -3.73
CA LEU A 121 23.76 25.89 -4.35
C LEU A 121 23.73 25.93 -5.88
N ALA A 122 22.54 26.14 -6.46
CA ALA A 122 22.36 26.20 -7.90
C ALA A 122 21.40 27.32 -8.27
N ASP A 123 21.68 28.02 -9.37
CA ASP A 123 20.82 29.07 -9.91
C ASP A 123 19.69 28.41 -10.72
N GLY A 124 18.59 28.06 -10.04
CA GLY A 124 17.40 27.43 -10.63
C GLY A 124 17.25 25.94 -10.33
N PRO A 125 16.27 25.26 -10.95
CA PRO A 125 16.02 23.84 -10.77
C PRO A 125 17.13 23.02 -11.45
N ASP A 126 18.16 22.69 -10.71
CA ASP A 126 19.28 21.86 -11.14
C ASP A 126 19.19 20.49 -10.48
N GLY A 127 19.48 19.42 -11.22
CA GLY A 127 19.37 18.05 -10.79
C GLY A 127 18.89 17.13 -11.90
N PHE A 128 18.46 15.93 -11.54
CA PHE A 128 17.92 14.96 -12.51
C PHE A 128 16.64 14.29 -11.99
N TRP A 129 15.83 13.83 -12.93
CA TRP A 129 14.61 13.09 -12.70
C TRP A 129 14.51 11.95 -13.71
N TYR A 130 14.37 10.72 -13.22
CA TYR A 130 14.15 9.54 -14.04
C TYR A 130 12.90 8.79 -13.59
N THR A 131 12.11 8.33 -14.56
CA THR A 131 10.89 7.56 -14.31
C THR A 131 10.85 6.33 -15.22
N ARG A 132 10.08 5.31 -14.81
CA ARG A 132 9.72 4.18 -15.66
C ARG A 132 8.22 3.86 -15.50
N GLN A 133 7.62 3.28 -16.53
CA GLN A 133 6.19 2.93 -16.49
C GLN A 133 5.92 1.74 -15.55
N ASP A 134 6.77 0.75 -15.60
CA ASP A 134 6.75 -0.44 -14.73
C ASP A 134 8.15 -1.07 -14.62
N ALA A 135 8.27 -2.15 -13.81
CA ALA A 135 9.54 -2.83 -13.57
C ALA A 135 10.19 -3.47 -14.81
N ARG A 136 9.46 -3.57 -15.93
CA ARG A 136 9.96 -4.16 -17.20
C ARG A 136 10.51 -3.11 -18.16
N HIS A 137 10.33 -1.83 -17.85
CA HIS A 137 10.83 -0.72 -18.66
C HIS A 137 12.04 -0.08 -17.99
N ASP A 138 12.98 0.41 -18.80
CA ASP A 138 14.11 1.17 -18.30
C ASP A 138 13.68 2.56 -17.84
N PHE A 139 14.48 3.17 -16.96
CA PHE A 139 14.31 4.55 -16.56
C PHE A 139 14.70 5.50 -17.70
N VAL A 140 13.87 6.48 -17.94
CA VAL A 140 14.02 7.54 -18.97
C VAL A 140 13.88 8.91 -18.34
#